data_e471a231a476fb710ccdea44bcea7860
#
_entry.id   e471a231a476fb710ccdea44bcea7860
#
_cell.length_a   1.000
_cell.length_b   1.000
_cell.length_c   1.000
_cell.angle_alpha   90.00
_cell.angle_beta   90.00
_cell.angle_gamma   90.00
#
_symmetry.space_group_name_H-M   'P 1'
#
loop_
_entity.id
_entity.type
_entity.pdbx_description
1 polymer ?
#
loop_
_entity_poly.entity_id
_entity_poly.type
_entity_poly.pdbx_seq_one_letter_code
_entity_poly.pdbx_strand_id
1 'polypeptide(L)'
;MNAEVTARARDFPALEIVFADAQQDNAKQVADVENFLRQRIDLLMISPNEAAPLTPIVKRVFQQGIPVVILDRAIEGDTYTCFIGADNRLIGREAGRHIASLLNGSGSVVEIKGLPGSPPARERSEGMREAIAASPGIRIIHDPVANWLREEAMAQMEMALAAHPAIDLVYAHNDPMAVGAWLAARAKGREREMTFIGIDALPGLDGGRQAVADGKLDATFVYPTGGRQAVETAVAILSGQKVPKTVTLPTEKITRENALQPAPGGESR
;
A
#
# COMPACT_ATOMS: atom_id res chain seq x y z
N MET A 1 10.37 0.97 -2.39
CA MET A 1 10.99 -0.09 -1.54
C MET A 1 12.38 -0.46 -2.06
N ASN A 2 12.57 -1.19 -3.17
CA ASN A 2 13.90 -1.64 -3.63
C ASN A 2 14.93 -0.51 -3.79
N ALA A 3 14.53 0.65 -4.33
CA ALA A 3 15.42 1.81 -4.44
C ALA A 3 15.94 2.32 -3.08
N GLU A 4 15.09 2.34 -2.05
CA GLU A 4 15.49 2.73 -0.69
C GLU A 4 16.41 1.68 -0.06
N VAL A 5 16.09 0.39 -0.24
CA VAL A 5 16.95 -0.71 0.20
C VAL A 5 18.33 -0.59 -0.43
N THR A 6 18.40 -0.45 -1.77
CA THR A 6 19.66 -0.29 -2.48
C THR A 6 20.44 0.95 -2.04
N ALA A 7 19.76 2.08 -1.85
CA ALA A 7 20.40 3.31 -1.41
C ALA A 7 20.99 3.16 -0.01
N ARG A 8 20.20 2.62 0.93
CA ARG A 8 20.65 2.47 2.33
C ARG A 8 21.72 1.39 2.51
N ALA A 9 21.68 0.32 1.72
CA ALA A 9 22.67 -0.76 1.78
C ALA A 9 24.11 -0.28 1.47
N ARG A 10 24.27 0.78 0.68
CA ARG A 10 25.59 1.37 0.38
C ARG A 10 26.34 1.84 1.61
N ASP A 11 25.63 2.17 2.69
CA ASP A 11 26.22 2.59 3.95
C ASP A 11 26.81 1.41 4.75
N PHE A 12 26.55 0.16 4.31
CA PHE A 12 26.95 -1.07 4.95
C PHE A 12 27.68 -1.99 3.98
N PRO A 13 28.98 -1.75 3.67
CA PRO A 13 29.72 -2.47 2.61
C PRO A 13 29.85 -3.99 2.84
N ALA A 14 29.64 -4.47 4.07
CA ALA A 14 29.66 -5.90 4.39
C ALA A 14 28.31 -6.59 4.09
N LEU A 15 27.27 -5.83 3.69
CA LEU A 15 25.96 -6.36 3.38
C LEU A 15 25.83 -6.63 1.88
N GLU A 16 25.64 -7.89 1.51
CA GLU A 16 25.29 -8.30 0.15
C GLU A 16 23.78 -8.53 0.06
N ILE A 17 23.10 -7.86 -0.88
CA ILE A 17 21.66 -8.01 -1.08
C ILE A 17 21.37 -8.62 -2.44
N VAL A 18 20.66 -9.74 -2.42
CA VAL A 18 20.16 -10.41 -3.61
C VAL A 18 18.66 -10.13 -3.72
N PHE A 19 18.24 -9.58 -4.86
CA PHE A 19 16.83 -9.27 -5.12
C PHE A 19 16.17 -10.33 -5.99
N ALA A 20 14.88 -10.57 -5.75
CA ALA A 20 13.99 -11.28 -6.64
C ALA A 20 12.67 -10.49 -6.78
N ASP A 21 12.09 -10.51 -7.96
CA ASP A 21 10.79 -9.94 -8.26
C ASP A 21 9.85 -11.06 -8.71
N ALA A 22 8.83 -11.31 -7.90
CA ALA A 22 7.84 -12.35 -8.15
C ALA A 22 6.78 -11.95 -9.17
N GLN A 23 6.71 -10.67 -9.58
CA GLN A 23 5.74 -10.18 -10.57
C GLN A 23 4.28 -10.50 -10.21
N GLN A 24 3.94 -10.39 -8.93
CA GLN A 24 2.63 -10.71 -8.35
C GLN A 24 2.23 -12.21 -8.45
N ASP A 25 3.18 -13.10 -8.69
CA ASP A 25 2.96 -14.55 -8.72
C ASP A 25 3.40 -15.18 -7.38
N ASN A 26 2.45 -15.73 -6.63
CA ASN A 26 2.71 -16.40 -5.35
C ASN A 26 3.60 -17.62 -5.49
N ALA A 27 3.41 -18.44 -6.53
CA ALA A 27 4.20 -19.65 -6.73
C ALA A 27 5.65 -19.30 -7.08
N LYS A 28 5.84 -18.27 -7.91
CA LYS A 28 7.16 -17.73 -8.20
C LYS A 28 7.83 -17.17 -6.94
N GLN A 29 7.10 -16.43 -6.09
CA GLN A 29 7.67 -15.90 -4.85
C GLN A 29 8.12 -17.02 -3.90
N VAL A 30 7.35 -18.10 -3.78
CA VAL A 30 7.74 -19.30 -3.03
C VAL A 30 9.03 -19.92 -3.61
N ALA A 31 9.11 -20.09 -4.94
CA ALA A 31 10.28 -20.64 -5.59
C ALA A 31 11.53 -19.75 -5.43
N ASP A 32 11.35 -18.43 -5.47
CA ASP A 32 12.44 -17.46 -5.23
C ASP A 32 12.99 -17.59 -3.79
N VAL A 33 12.11 -17.72 -2.78
CA VAL A 33 12.54 -17.97 -1.38
C VAL A 33 13.25 -19.31 -1.24
N GLU A 34 12.76 -20.38 -1.89
CA GLU A 34 13.46 -21.66 -1.91
C GLU A 34 14.85 -21.58 -2.56
N ASN A 35 15.00 -20.76 -3.59
CA ASN A 35 16.29 -20.50 -4.20
C ASN A 35 17.24 -19.77 -3.23
N PHE A 36 16.75 -18.77 -2.51
CA PHE A 36 17.53 -18.10 -1.47
C PHE A 36 18.00 -19.06 -0.37
N LEU A 37 17.13 -19.98 0.09
CA LEU A 37 17.54 -21.03 1.04
C LEU A 37 18.68 -21.90 0.50
N ARG A 38 18.66 -22.26 -0.79
CA ARG A 38 19.78 -23.00 -1.41
C ARG A 38 21.07 -22.19 -1.46
N GLN A 39 20.96 -20.86 -1.58
CA GLN A 39 22.11 -19.94 -1.54
C GLN A 39 22.62 -19.69 -0.10
N ARG A 40 21.93 -20.22 0.93
CA ARG A 40 22.30 -20.09 2.34
C ARG A 40 22.33 -18.64 2.80
N ILE A 41 21.26 -17.90 2.55
CA ILE A 41 21.09 -16.52 3.05
C ILE A 41 21.15 -16.47 4.57
N ASP A 42 21.68 -15.37 5.12
CA ASP A 42 21.75 -15.11 6.55
C ASP A 42 20.48 -14.45 7.10
N LEU A 43 19.69 -13.82 6.26
CA LEU A 43 18.44 -13.16 6.62
C LEU A 43 17.53 -13.04 5.38
N LEU A 44 16.23 -13.22 5.56
CA LEU A 44 15.20 -12.97 4.55
C LEU A 44 14.50 -11.64 4.81
N MET A 45 14.49 -10.73 3.82
CA MET A 45 13.55 -9.60 3.77
C MET A 45 12.49 -9.92 2.70
N ILE A 46 11.21 -9.83 3.04
CA ILE A 46 10.13 -10.18 2.13
C ILE A 46 8.92 -9.26 2.28
N SER A 47 8.36 -8.80 1.16
CA SER A 47 7.01 -8.25 1.07
C SER A 47 6.12 -9.31 0.41
N PRO A 48 5.33 -10.09 1.16
CA PRO A 48 4.51 -11.17 0.61
C PRO A 48 3.47 -10.62 -0.36
N ASN A 49 3.31 -11.25 -1.53
CA ASN A 49 2.25 -10.85 -2.45
C ASN A 49 0.87 -11.04 -1.81
N GLU A 50 0.62 -12.24 -1.25
CA GLU A 50 -0.57 -12.55 -0.46
C GLU A 50 -0.19 -13.28 0.83
N ALA A 51 -0.99 -13.10 1.89
CA ALA A 51 -0.66 -13.66 3.20
C ALA A 51 -0.67 -15.19 3.23
N ALA A 52 -1.80 -15.81 2.85
CA ALA A 52 -2.02 -17.25 3.00
C ALA A 52 -1.01 -18.09 2.18
N PRO A 53 -0.76 -17.83 0.87
CA PRO A 53 0.17 -18.65 0.09
C PRO A 53 1.61 -18.56 0.56
N LEU A 54 2.03 -17.40 1.10
CA LEU A 54 3.43 -17.14 1.48
C LEU A 54 3.72 -17.53 2.93
N THR A 55 2.71 -17.63 3.78
CA THR A 55 2.87 -18.01 5.19
C THR A 55 3.67 -19.30 5.39
N PRO A 56 3.40 -20.44 4.69
CA PRO A 56 4.12 -21.68 4.92
C PRO A 56 5.62 -21.58 4.66
N ILE A 57 6.03 -20.95 3.56
CA ILE A 57 7.45 -20.82 3.21
C ILE A 57 8.18 -19.89 4.17
N VAL A 58 7.57 -18.76 4.57
CA VAL A 58 8.14 -17.83 5.54
C VAL A 58 8.34 -18.50 6.90
N LYS A 59 7.33 -19.25 7.38
CA LYS A 59 7.45 -20.05 8.61
C LYS A 59 8.59 -21.06 8.53
N ARG A 60 8.77 -21.74 7.40
CA ARG A 60 9.86 -22.70 7.19
C ARG A 60 11.22 -22.01 7.29
N VAL A 61 11.41 -20.84 6.67
CA VAL A 61 12.65 -20.06 6.78
C VAL A 61 12.95 -19.73 8.23
N PHE A 62 11.97 -19.17 8.95
CA PHE A 62 12.13 -18.78 10.36
C PHE A 62 12.45 -19.98 11.26
N GLN A 63 11.79 -21.12 11.05
CA GLN A 63 12.01 -22.35 11.81
C GLN A 63 13.39 -22.97 11.56
N GLN A 64 14.04 -22.66 10.44
CA GLN A 64 15.43 -23.05 10.18
C GLN A 64 16.45 -22.14 10.89
N GLY A 65 15.98 -21.19 11.69
CA GLY A 65 16.84 -20.25 12.43
C GLY A 65 17.29 -19.04 11.61
N ILE A 66 16.78 -18.86 10.40
CA ILE A 66 17.07 -17.70 9.56
C ILE A 66 16.12 -16.57 9.96
N PRO A 67 16.63 -15.40 10.40
CA PRO A 67 15.79 -14.25 10.70
C PRO A 67 14.97 -13.79 9.49
N VAL A 68 13.72 -13.36 9.77
CA VAL A 68 12.82 -12.87 8.72
C VAL A 68 12.34 -11.47 9.07
N VAL A 69 12.55 -10.53 8.16
CA VAL A 69 11.98 -9.18 8.20
C VAL A 69 10.88 -9.11 7.14
N ILE A 70 9.65 -8.92 7.61
CA ILE A 70 8.48 -8.78 6.74
C ILE A 70 8.22 -7.30 6.51
N LEU A 71 7.98 -6.92 5.26
CA LEU A 71 7.73 -5.56 4.82
C LEU A 71 6.33 -5.40 4.25
N ASP A 72 5.69 -4.26 4.49
CA ASP A 72 4.46 -3.83 3.82
C ASP A 72 3.28 -4.76 4.11
N ARG A 73 3.28 -5.96 3.55
CA ARG A 73 2.19 -6.95 3.65
C ARG A 73 2.56 -8.03 4.65
N ALA A 74 1.69 -8.26 5.64
CA ALA A 74 1.90 -9.29 6.65
C ALA A 74 1.64 -10.71 6.11
N ILE A 75 2.17 -11.72 6.82
CA ILE A 75 1.75 -13.13 6.72
C ILE A 75 0.68 -13.44 7.79
N GLU A 76 0.14 -14.65 7.76
CA GLU A 76 -0.74 -15.15 8.83
C GLU A 76 0.08 -15.55 10.06
N GLY A 77 -0.34 -15.04 11.22
CA GLY A 77 0.35 -15.30 12.50
C GLY A 77 1.59 -14.42 12.68
N ASP A 78 2.50 -14.85 13.54
CA ASP A 78 3.62 -14.05 14.05
C ASP A 78 4.99 -14.75 13.91
N THR A 79 5.11 -15.75 13.05
CA THR A 79 6.32 -16.55 12.87
C THR A 79 7.32 -15.82 11.96
N TYR A 80 7.90 -14.74 12.47
CA TYR A 80 8.93 -13.90 11.85
C TYR A 80 9.71 -13.14 12.93
N THR A 81 10.82 -12.48 12.57
CA THR A 81 11.63 -11.69 13.50
C THR A 81 11.02 -10.30 13.71
N CYS A 82 10.77 -9.56 12.62
CA CYS A 82 10.24 -8.20 12.67
C CYS A 82 9.28 -7.97 11.50
N PHE A 83 8.18 -7.25 11.75
CA PHE A 83 7.31 -6.68 10.72
C PHE A 83 7.53 -5.16 10.65
N ILE A 84 7.65 -4.63 9.43
CA ILE A 84 7.79 -3.19 9.19
C ILE A 84 6.73 -2.77 8.16
N GLY A 85 5.83 -1.89 8.56
CA GLY A 85 4.76 -1.40 7.70
C GLY A 85 3.94 -0.29 8.34
N ALA A 86 2.99 0.28 7.62
CA ALA A 86 2.05 1.25 8.15
C ALA A 86 0.80 0.55 8.73
N ASP A 87 0.04 1.26 9.56
CA ASP A 87 -1.27 0.82 10.04
C ASP A 87 -2.33 1.08 8.96
N ASN A 88 -2.60 0.06 8.14
CA ASN A 88 -3.56 0.16 7.04
C ASN A 88 -5.00 0.41 7.51
N ARG A 89 -5.37 -0.08 8.70
CA ARG A 89 -6.69 0.17 9.27
C ARG A 89 -6.83 1.63 9.72
N LEU A 90 -5.76 2.23 10.29
CA LEU A 90 -5.71 3.65 10.59
C LEU A 90 -5.83 4.48 9.30
N ILE A 91 -5.06 4.14 8.26
CA ILE A 91 -5.13 4.83 6.96
C ILE A 91 -6.55 4.77 6.40
N GLY A 92 -7.18 3.59 6.43
CA GLY A 92 -8.57 3.43 6.02
C GLY A 92 -9.53 4.31 6.83
N ARG A 93 -9.37 4.38 8.16
CA ARG A 93 -10.19 5.26 9.02
C ARG A 93 -9.99 6.74 8.69
N GLU A 94 -8.76 7.18 8.46
CA GLU A 94 -8.49 8.57 8.07
C GLU A 94 -9.09 8.90 6.69
N ALA A 95 -9.00 7.97 5.73
CA ALA A 95 -9.69 8.11 4.44
C ALA A 95 -11.22 8.19 4.62
N GLY A 96 -11.81 7.32 5.43
CA GLY A 96 -13.24 7.34 5.72
C GLY A 96 -13.72 8.62 6.41
N ARG A 97 -12.96 9.17 7.35
CA ARG A 97 -13.25 10.48 7.97
C ARG A 97 -13.20 11.61 6.94
N HIS A 98 -12.21 11.56 6.04
CA HIS A 98 -12.09 12.55 4.97
C HIS A 98 -13.26 12.44 3.99
N ILE A 99 -13.67 11.23 3.59
CA ILE A 99 -14.87 10.97 2.78
C ILE A 99 -16.10 11.56 3.45
N ALA A 100 -16.32 11.28 4.75
CA ALA A 100 -17.47 11.78 5.48
C ALA A 100 -17.51 13.32 5.54
N SER A 101 -16.34 13.96 5.66
CA SER A 101 -16.20 15.41 5.63
C SER A 101 -16.51 15.99 4.25
N LEU A 102 -15.97 15.43 3.17
CA LEU A 102 -16.20 15.91 1.81
C LEU A 102 -17.67 15.79 1.40
N LEU A 103 -18.31 14.70 1.78
CA LEU A 103 -19.70 14.41 1.43
C LEU A 103 -20.72 15.01 2.43
N ASN A 104 -20.26 15.74 3.45
CA ASN A 104 -21.14 16.26 4.50
C ASN A 104 -22.08 15.18 5.09
N GLY A 105 -21.57 13.94 5.20
CA GLY A 105 -22.27 12.81 5.78
C GLY A 105 -23.28 12.08 4.88
N SER A 106 -23.40 12.45 3.59
CA SER A 106 -24.33 11.79 2.65
C SER A 106 -23.80 11.78 1.22
N GLY A 107 -23.86 10.63 0.56
CA GLY A 107 -23.46 10.49 -0.85
C GLY A 107 -23.22 9.05 -1.27
N SER A 108 -22.96 8.87 -2.55
CA SER A 108 -22.72 7.59 -3.24
C SER A 108 -21.22 7.41 -3.50
N VAL A 109 -20.63 6.36 -2.94
CA VAL A 109 -19.19 6.08 -2.99
C VAL A 109 -18.94 4.80 -3.81
N VAL A 110 -17.95 4.85 -4.69
CA VAL A 110 -17.34 3.67 -5.31
C VAL A 110 -16.03 3.37 -4.56
N GLU A 111 -15.88 2.15 -4.05
CA GLU A 111 -14.66 1.67 -3.40
C GLU A 111 -13.93 0.71 -4.34
N ILE A 112 -12.76 1.10 -4.88
CA ILE A 112 -11.93 0.23 -5.74
C ILE A 112 -10.86 -0.45 -4.90
N LYS A 113 -11.01 -1.78 -4.73
CA LYS A 113 -10.20 -2.57 -3.80
C LYS A 113 -8.95 -3.13 -4.45
N GLY A 114 -7.88 -3.20 -3.65
CA GLY A 114 -6.65 -3.92 -4.00
C GLY A 114 -6.83 -5.44 -4.01
N LEU A 115 -5.70 -6.17 -4.09
CA LEU A 115 -5.67 -7.63 -4.11
C LEU A 115 -6.27 -8.22 -2.82
N PRO A 116 -7.34 -9.05 -2.89
CA PRO A 116 -8.08 -9.48 -1.70
C PRO A 116 -7.27 -10.32 -0.70
N GLY A 117 -6.31 -11.11 -1.18
CA GLY A 117 -5.42 -11.94 -0.35
C GLY A 117 -4.34 -11.14 0.39
N SER A 118 -4.22 -9.83 0.15
CA SER A 118 -3.27 -8.96 0.83
C SER A 118 -3.93 -8.25 2.03
N PRO A 119 -3.31 -8.28 3.23
CA PRO A 119 -3.86 -7.60 4.41
C PRO A 119 -4.17 -6.11 4.21
N PRO A 120 -3.34 -5.30 3.53
CA PRO A 120 -3.65 -3.90 3.27
C PRO A 120 -5.00 -3.65 2.59
N ALA A 121 -5.40 -4.47 1.62
CA ALA A 121 -6.68 -4.31 0.94
C ALA A 121 -7.86 -4.48 1.89
N ARG A 122 -7.83 -5.54 2.72
CA ARG A 122 -8.85 -5.79 3.73
C ARG A 122 -8.89 -4.69 4.78
N GLU A 123 -7.74 -4.34 5.36
CA GLU A 123 -7.63 -3.41 6.47
C GLU A 123 -8.02 -1.97 6.06
N ARG A 124 -7.65 -1.53 4.84
CA ARG A 124 -8.07 -0.24 4.28
C ARG A 124 -9.59 -0.17 4.09
N SER A 125 -10.20 -1.26 3.58
CA SER A 125 -11.66 -1.36 3.44
C SER A 125 -12.35 -1.32 4.80
N GLU A 126 -11.93 -2.16 5.75
CA GLU A 126 -12.50 -2.23 7.10
C GLU A 126 -12.40 -0.88 7.80
N GLY A 127 -11.23 -0.24 7.81
CA GLY A 127 -11.02 1.05 8.45
C GLY A 127 -11.88 2.16 7.86
N MET A 128 -11.99 2.24 6.53
CA MET A 128 -12.86 3.22 5.85
C MET A 128 -14.34 3.00 6.23
N ARG A 129 -14.82 1.74 6.16
CA ARG A 129 -16.21 1.40 6.51
C ARG A 129 -16.53 1.68 7.97
N GLU A 130 -15.58 1.44 8.89
CA GLU A 130 -15.73 1.82 10.30
C GLU A 130 -15.94 3.32 10.47
N ALA A 131 -15.15 4.13 9.78
CA ALA A 131 -15.22 5.58 9.90
C ALA A 131 -16.52 6.16 9.32
N ILE A 132 -16.99 5.66 8.16
CA ILE A 132 -18.24 6.13 7.55
C ILE A 132 -19.50 5.59 8.22
N ALA A 133 -19.41 4.58 9.09
CA ALA A 133 -20.56 4.02 9.80
C ALA A 133 -21.29 5.07 10.66
N ALA A 134 -20.59 6.11 11.11
CA ALA A 134 -21.20 7.24 11.80
C ALA A 134 -22.00 8.19 10.88
N SER A 135 -21.94 7.98 9.57
CA SER A 135 -22.59 8.80 8.53
C SER A 135 -23.49 7.92 7.66
N PRO A 136 -24.67 7.49 8.11
CA PRO A 136 -25.52 6.51 7.43
C PRO A 136 -26.08 6.99 6.09
N GLY A 137 -25.95 8.27 5.77
CA GLY A 137 -26.25 8.82 4.45
C GLY A 137 -25.22 8.48 3.39
N ILE A 138 -24.01 8.04 3.76
CA ILE A 138 -22.97 7.58 2.84
C ILE A 138 -23.22 6.13 2.47
N ARG A 139 -23.30 5.84 1.18
CA ARG A 139 -23.56 4.49 0.66
C ARG A 139 -22.45 4.07 -0.29
N ILE A 140 -21.86 2.90 -0.04
CA ILE A 140 -20.99 2.25 -1.01
C ILE A 140 -21.91 1.57 -2.02
N ILE A 141 -21.92 2.09 -3.26
CA ILE A 141 -22.82 1.65 -4.33
C ILE A 141 -22.16 0.64 -5.27
N HIS A 142 -20.82 0.58 -5.26
CA HIS A 142 -20.02 -0.36 -6.04
C HIS A 142 -18.67 -0.55 -5.38
N ASP A 143 -18.19 -1.79 -5.26
CA ASP A 143 -16.96 -2.10 -4.54
C ASP A 143 -16.08 -3.16 -5.22
N PRO A 144 -15.68 -2.94 -6.50
CA PRO A 144 -14.94 -3.90 -7.31
C PRO A 144 -13.50 -4.09 -6.83
N VAL A 145 -12.91 -5.22 -7.23
CA VAL A 145 -11.49 -5.52 -7.09
C VAL A 145 -10.76 -5.10 -8.37
N ALA A 146 -9.59 -4.45 -8.20
CA ALA A 146 -8.70 -4.05 -9.29
C ALA A 146 -7.21 -4.38 -8.99
N ASN A 147 -6.94 -5.30 -8.07
CA ASN A 147 -5.65 -5.98 -7.84
C ASN A 147 -4.41 -5.06 -7.80
N TRP A 148 -4.56 -3.81 -7.34
CA TRP A 148 -3.55 -2.73 -7.32
C TRP A 148 -3.22 -2.14 -8.71
N LEU A 149 -3.90 -2.58 -9.79
CA LEU A 149 -3.57 -2.24 -11.17
C LEU A 149 -4.44 -1.09 -11.70
N ARG A 150 -3.76 -0.13 -12.35
CA ARG A 150 -4.41 1.06 -12.95
C ARG A 150 -5.42 0.67 -14.03
N GLU A 151 -5.03 -0.26 -14.91
CA GLU A 151 -5.83 -0.69 -16.06
C GLU A 151 -7.09 -1.42 -15.61
N GLU A 152 -6.99 -2.26 -14.59
CA GLU A 152 -8.14 -2.93 -14.02
C GLU A 152 -9.09 -1.93 -13.36
N ALA A 153 -8.55 -0.95 -12.62
CA ALA A 153 -9.36 0.11 -12.01
C ALA A 153 -10.07 0.97 -13.07
N MET A 154 -9.43 1.25 -14.21
CA MET A 154 -10.09 1.91 -15.35
C MET A 154 -11.29 1.10 -15.83
N ALA A 155 -11.11 -0.19 -16.09
CA ALA A 155 -12.20 -1.07 -16.56
C ALA A 155 -13.34 -1.16 -15.53
N GLN A 156 -13.02 -1.29 -14.23
CA GLN A 156 -14.01 -1.32 -13.16
C GLN A 156 -14.77 0.02 -13.05
N MET A 157 -14.08 1.13 -13.22
CA MET A 157 -14.72 2.45 -13.20
C MET A 157 -15.61 2.69 -14.41
N GLU A 158 -15.24 2.21 -15.60
CA GLU A 158 -16.11 2.27 -16.78
C GLU A 158 -17.44 1.54 -16.54
N MET A 159 -17.39 0.36 -15.89
CA MET A 159 -18.60 -0.38 -15.50
C MET A 159 -19.42 0.39 -14.46
N ALA A 160 -18.76 0.97 -13.45
CA ALA A 160 -19.44 1.79 -12.45
C ALA A 160 -20.15 3.00 -13.07
N LEU A 161 -19.49 3.71 -14.01
CA LEU A 161 -20.06 4.86 -14.71
C LEU A 161 -21.26 4.49 -15.58
N ALA A 162 -21.27 3.28 -16.15
CA ALA A 162 -22.39 2.78 -16.95
C ALA A 162 -23.59 2.37 -16.06
N ALA A 163 -23.32 1.82 -14.88
CA ALA A 163 -24.36 1.32 -13.98
C ALA A 163 -24.95 2.41 -13.08
N HIS A 164 -24.18 3.46 -12.77
CA HIS A 164 -24.58 4.48 -11.81
C HIS A 164 -24.58 5.88 -12.43
N PRO A 165 -25.75 6.51 -12.56
CA PRO A 165 -25.87 7.85 -13.13
C PRO A 165 -25.27 8.94 -12.22
N ALA A 166 -25.18 8.69 -10.92
CA ALA A 166 -24.59 9.60 -9.94
C ALA A 166 -23.58 8.85 -9.05
N ILE A 167 -22.35 9.37 -9.04
CA ILE A 167 -21.26 8.93 -8.17
C ILE A 167 -20.67 10.20 -7.57
N ASP A 168 -20.65 10.32 -6.24
CA ASP A 168 -20.15 11.52 -5.59
C ASP A 168 -18.66 11.42 -5.26
N LEU A 169 -18.16 10.19 -5.01
CA LEU A 169 -16.78 9.97 -4.63
C LEU A 169 -16.29 8.57 -5.04
N VAL A 170 -15.02 8.50 -5.44
CA VAL A 170 -14.28 7.26 -5.70
C VAL A 170 -13.13 7.16 -4.69
N TYR A 171 -13.13 6.13 -3.86
CA TYR A 171 -12.04 5.75 -2.99
C TYR A 171 -11.33 4.52 -3.56
N ALA A 172 -10.08 4.67 -3.92
CA ALA A 172 -9.25 3.56 -4.36
C ALA A 172 -8.15 3.23 -3.34
N HIS A 173 -7.86 1.95 -3.19
CA HIS A 173 -6.90 1.50 -2.20
C HIS A 173 -5.44 1.84 -2.52
N ASN A 174 -5.15 2.35 -3.74
CA ASN A 174 -3.87 2.99 -4.05
C ASN A 174 -4.03 4.09 -5.11
N ASP A 175 -2.98 4.91 -5.28
CA ASP A 175 -2.97 6.03 -6.23
C ASP A 175 -3.03 5.58 -7.69
N PRO A 176 -2.34 4.52 -8.14
CA PRO A 176 -2.49 4.03 -9.51
C PRO A 176 -3.94 3.70 -9.88
N MET A 177 -4.68 3.04 -8.99
CA MET A 177 -6.10 2.73 -9.20
C MET A 177 -6.96 3.99 -9.17
N ALA A 178 -6.70 4.93 -8.25
CA ALA A 178 -7.42 6.21 -8.17
C ALA A 178 -7.25 7.03 -9.46
N VAL A 179 -6.01 7.11 -9.98
CA VAL A 179 -5.71 7.77 -11.25
C VAL A 179 -6.36 7.02 -12.43
N GLY A 180 -6.38 5.68 -12.40
CA GLY A 180 -7.08 4.87 -13.40
C GLY A 180 -8.58 5.19 -13.44
N ALA A 181 -9.23 5.26 -12.28
CA ALA A 181 -10.63 5.63 -12.16
C ALA A 181 -10.89 7.07 -12.68
N TRP A 182 -10.03 8.02 -12.33
CA TRP A 182 -10.11 9.39 -12.83
C TRP A 182 -9.99 9.44 -14.36
N LEU A 183 -9.06 8.66 -14.96
CA LEU A 183 -8.90 8.59 -16.43
C LEU A 183 -10.16 8.04 -17.12
N ALA A 184 -10.78 7.01 -16.57
CA ALA A 184 -12.03 6.45 -17.06
C ALA A 184 -13.18 7.48 -17.01
N ALA A 185 -13.31 8.19 -15.88
CA ALA A 185 -14.30 9.25 -15.73
C ALA A 185 -14.06 10.40 -16.73
N ARG A 186 -12.80 10.81 -16.90
CA ARG A 186 -12.40 11.85 -17.87
C ARG A 186 -12.72 11.46 -19.31
N ALA A 187 -12.49 10.21 -19.68
CA ALA A 187 -12.84 9.71 -21.03
C ALA A 187 -14.34 9.80 -21.32
N LYS A 188 -15.18 9.85 -20.28
CA LYS A 188 -16.64 10.05 -20.37
C LYS A 188 -17.08 11.51 -20.13
N GLY A 189 -16.12 12.43 -19.86
CA GLY A 189 -16.41 13.83 -19.51
C GLY A 189 -17.08 14.02 -18.15
N ARG A 190 -16.93 13.04 -17.24
CA ARG A 190 -17.59 12.99 -15.92
C ARG A 190 -16.64 13.18 -14.74
N GLU A 191 -15.36 13.44 -14.98
CA GLU A 191 -14.35 13.56 -13.94
C GLU A 191 -14.60 14.70 -12.93
N ARG A 192 -15.42 15.68 -13.32
CA ARG A 192 -15.79 16.82 -12.47
C ARG A 192 -17.06 16.60 -11.65
N GLU A 193 -17.77 15.49 -11.89
CA GLU A 193 -18.99 15.15 -11.16
C GLU A 193 -18.68 14.50 -9.80
N MET A 194 -17.45 14.04 -9.60
CA MET A 194 -17.04 13.24 -8.43
C MET A 194 -15.64 13.58 -7.94
N THR A 195 -15.37 13.21 -6.71
CA THR A 195 -14.06 13.36 -6.07
C THR A 195 -13.28 12.03 -6.07
N PHE A 196 -11.96 12.06 -6.16
CA PHE A 196 -11.12 10.86 -6.18
C PHE A 196 -10.11 10.90 -5.04
N ILE A 197 -10.00 9.80 -4.29
CA ILE A 197 -9.07 9.61 -3.17
C ILE A 197 -8.24 8.35 -3.41
N GLY A 198 -6.92 8.47 -3.21
CA GLY A 198 -5.98 7.36 -3.28
C GLY A 198 -5.22 7.13 -1.98
N ILE A 199 -4.27 6.21 -2.02
CA ILE A 199 -3.30 5.93 -0.97
C ILE A 199 -1.97 5.64 -1.66
N ASP A 200 -0.87 5.94 -1.08
CA ASP A 200 0.56 5.72 -1.27
C ASP A 200 1.33 7.04 -1.19
N ALA A 201 0.83 8.12 -1.80
CA ALA A 201 1.46 9.43 -1.85
C ALA A 201 2.92 9.40 -2.33
N LEU A 202 3.23 8.49 -3.29
CA LEU A 202 4.58 8.40 -3.83
C LEU A 202 4.97 9.70 -4.54
N PRO A 203 6.25 10.09 -4.44
CA PRO A 203 6.78 11.25 -5.18
C PRO A 203 6.95 10.93 -6.68
N GLY A 204 7.22 11.96 -7.46
CA GLY A 204 7.47 11.87 -8.90
C GLY A 204 6.26 12.23 -9.75
N LEU A 205 6.49 12.40 -11.06
CA LEU A 205 5.47 12.91 -12.00
C LEU A 205 4.22 12.02 -12.11
N ASP A 206 4.40 10.69 -11.93
CA ASP A 206 3.32 9.72 -11.93
C ASP A 206 2.86 9.31 -10.53
N GLY A 207 3.37 9.99 -9.48
CA GLY A 207 3.06 9.70 -8.09
C GLY A 207 1.75 10.34 -7.63
N GLY A 208 1.22 9.82 -6.51
CA GLY A 208 -0.01 10.32 -5.92
C GLY A 208 0.06 11.79 -5.49
N ARG A 209 1.21 12.25 -4.98
CA ARG A 209 1.42 13.65 -4.63
C ARG A 209 1.25 14.57 -5.83
N GLN A 210 1.83 14.20 -6.99
CA GLN A 210 1.65 14.98 -8.23
C GLN A 210 0.20 14.91 -8.72
N ALA A 211 -0.45 13.76 -8.61
CA ALA A 211 -1.87 13.62 -8.98
C ALA A 211 -2.78 14.52 -8.15
N VAL A 212 -2.48 14.73 -6.86
CA VAL A 212 -3.18 15.69 -5.99
C VAL A 212 -2.86 17.13 -6.42
N ALA A 213 -1.60 17.46 -6.66
CA ALA A 213 -1.19 18.79 -7.12
C ALA A 213 -1.85 19.18 -8.44
N ASP A 214 -1.97 18.24 -9.37
CA ASP A 214 -2.63 18.41 -10.67
C ASP A 214 -4.17 18.47 -10.56
N GLY A 215 -4.75 18.19 -9.39
CA GLY A 215 -6.20 18.16 -9.18
C GLY A 215 -6.90 16.95 -9.79
N LYS A 216 -6.17 15.85 -10.05
CA LYS A 216 -6.74 14.55 -10.43
C LYS A 216 -7.30 13.81 -9.22
N LEU A 217 -6.62 13.93 -8.08
CA LEU A 217 -7.05 13.42 -6.79
C LEU A 217 -7.30 14.59 -5.83
N ASP A 218 -8.26 14.44 -4.93
CA ASP A 218 -8.50 15.39 -3.84
C ASP A 218 -7.49 15.18 -2.71
N ALA A 219 -7.28 13.91 -2.38
CA ALA A 219 -6.32 13.53 -1.36
C ALA A 219 -5.67 12.17 -1.65
N THR A 220 -4.51 11.97 -1.05
CA THR A 220 -3.88 10.65 -0.89
C THR A 220 -3.30 10.55 0.52
N PHE A 221 -2.92 9.35 0.95
CA PHE A 221 -2.36 9.11 2.28
C PHE A 221 -1.00 8.47 2.13
N VAL A 222 0.00 9.01 2.86
CA VAL A 222 1.36 8.47 2.80
C VAL A 222 1.37 7.02 3.25
N TYR A 223 1.91 6.15 2.41
CA TYR A 223 2.25 4.77 2.73
C TYR A 223 3.75 4.57 2.58
N PRO A 224 4.53 4.61 3.69
CA PRO A 224 5.97 4.47 3.63
C PRO A 224 6.37 3.05 3.19
N THR A 225 7.33 2.94 2.29
CA THR A 225 7.77 1.64 1.77
C THR A 225 8.63 0.84 2.76
N GLY A 226 9.23 1.49 3.77
CA GLY A 226 10.02 0.87 4.84
C GLY A 226 11.37 0.31 4.40
N GLY A 227 11.82 0.57 3.19
CA GLY A 227 13.06 0.00 2.67
C GLY A 227 14.32 0.40 3.47
N ARG A 228 14.41 1.66 3.90
CA ARG A 228 15.49 2.14 4.78
C ARG A 228 15.48 1.39 6.12
N GLN A 229 14.33 1.36 6.78
CA GLN A 229 14.14 0.70 8.08
C GLN A 229 14.42 -0.80 8.00
N ALA A 230 14.11 -1.43 6.88
CA ALA A 230 14.41 -2.84 6.66
C ALA A 230 15.90 -3.13 6.68
N VAL A 231 16.71 -2.32 5.98
CA VAL A 231 18.17 -2.47 5.98
C VAL A 231 18.75 -2.23 7.38
N GLU A 232 18.31 -1.18 8.06
CA GLU A 232 18.75 -0.88 9.43
C GLU A 232 18.40 -2.00 10.40
N THR A 233 17.19 -2.56 10.30
CA THR A 233 16.73 -3.70 11.08
C THR A 233 17.53 -4.96 10.76
N ALA A 234 17.80 -5.24 9.49
CA ALA A 234 18.60 -6.38 9.06
C ALA A 234 20.02 -6.31 9.62
N VAL A 235 20.68 -5.15 9.51
CA VAL A 235 22.02 -4.91 10.08
C VAL A 235 22.03 -5.12 11.61
N ALA A 236 21.03 -4.61 12.32
CA ALA A 236 20.90 -4.79 13.77
C ALA A 236 20.79 -6.29 14.13
N ILE A 237 19.92 -7.04 13.41
CA ILE A 237 19.74 -8.48 13.61
C ILE A 237 21.05 -9.24 13.35
N LEU A 238 21.71 -9.00 12.23
CA LEU A 238 22.95 -9.68 11.84
C LEU A 238 24.11 -9.33 12.78
N SER A 239 24.04 -8.17 13.45
CA SER A 239 24.98 -7.77 14.53
C SER A 239 24.61 -8.33 15.90
N GLY A 240 23.63 -9.22 16.01
CA GLY A 240 23.18 -9.82 17.28
C GLY A 240 22.35 -8.91 18.18
N GLN A 241 21.88 -7.77 17.68
CA GLN A 241 21.04 -6.85 18.45
C GLN A 241 19.58 -7.31 18.47
N LYS A 242 18.89 -7.02 19.56
CA LYS A 242 17.44 -7.23 19.66
C LYS A 242 16.69 -6.13 18.91
N VAL A 243 15.72 -6.52 18.11
CA VAL A 243 14.82 -5.60 17.39
C VAL A 243 13.37 -5.75 17.89
N PRO A 244 12.53 -4.72 17.76
CA PRO A 244 11.11 -4.83 18.09
C PRO A 244 10.41 -5.81 17.13
N LYS A 245 9.35 -6.44 17.62
CA LYS A 245 8.52 -7.36 16.82
C LYS A 245 7.81 -6.64 15.67
N THR A 246 7.45 -5.38 15.88
CA THR A 246 6.75 -4.54 14.91
C THR A 246 7.33 -3.13 14.91
N VAL A 247 7.56 -2.60 13.73
CA VAL A 247 7.88 -1.19 13.46
C VAL A 247 6.74 -0.59 12.64
N THR A 248 5.91 0.22 13.28
CA THR A 248 4.82 0.93 12.59
C THR A 248 5.34 2.24 12.03
N LEU A 249 5.22 2.40 10.73
CA LEU A 249 5.63 3.59 10.01
C LEU A 249 4.50 4.63 10.00
N PRO A 250 4.81 5.93 10.14
CA PRO A 250 3.79 6.97 10.21
C PRO A 250 3.10 7.18 8.87
N THR A 251 1.84 7.59 8.91
CA THR A 251 1.07 8.06 7.76
C THR A 251 0.73 9.54 7.90
N GLU A 252 0.46 10.19 6.78
CA GLU A 252 0.05 11.59 6.70
C GLU A 252 -0.95 11.74 5.55
N LYS A 253 -2.00 12.55 5.74
CA LYS A 253 -2.90 12.93 4.66
C LYS A 253 -2.25 14.02 3.80
N ILE A 254 -2.24 13.79 2.49
CA ILE A 254 -1.77 14.72 1.48
C ILE A 254 -2.97 15.30 0.75
N THR A 255 -3.08 16.61 0.79
CA THR A 255 -4.07 17.41 0.05
C THR A 255 -3.33 18.43 -0.82
N ARG A 256 -4.06 19.25 -1.57
CA ARG A 256 -3.45 20.29 -2.42
C ARG A 256 -2.54 21.26 -1.64
N GLU A 257 -2.81 21.44 -0.35
CA GLU A 257 -2.05 22.38 0.50
C GLU A 257 -0.62 21.90 0.78
N ASN A 258 -0.40 20.57 0.85
CA ASN A 258 0.90 19.99 1.21
C ASN A 258 1.47 19.02 0.15
N ALA A 259 0.81 18.84 -0.98
CA ALA A 259 1.20 17.87 -2.01
C ALA A 259 2.63 18.08 -2.54
N LEU A 260 3.05 19.33 -2.71
CA LEU A 260 4.39 19.68 -3.23
C LEU A 260 5.41 19.97 -2.14
N GLN A 261 5.05 19.85 -0.86
CA GLN A 261 6.00 19.98 0.24
C GLN A 261 6.91 18.75 0.32
N PRO A 262 8.18 18.91 0.72
CA PRO A 262 9.08 17.79 0.96
C PRO A 262 8.44 16.81 1.97
N ALA A 263 8.61 15.51 1.74
CA ALA A 263 8.17 14.53 2.71
C ALA A 263 8.89 14.75 4.05
N PRO A 264 8.21 14.65 5.21
CA PRO A 264 8.87 14.73 6.50
C PRO A 264 9.99 13.68 6.58
N GLY A 265 11.23 14.09 6.80
CA GLY A 265 12.41 13.23 6.86
C GLY A 265 13.12 12.93 5.54
N GLY A 266 12.73 13.55 4.45
CA GLY A 266 13.50 13.55 3.21
C GLY A 266 14.62 14.61 3.31
N GLU A 267 15.88 14.18 3.42
CA GLU A 267 17.01 15.09 3.23
C GLU A 267 16.89 15.71 1.83
N SER A 268 16.86 17.05 1.81
CA SER A 268 17.07 17.80 0.57
C SER A 268 18.42 17.39 -0.02
N ARG A 269 18.40 16.84 -1.22
CA ARG A 269 19.61 16.67 -2.01
C ARG A 269 20.12 18.02 -2.53
#